data_1af4453807da8918b0ca72fc1445d7b1
#
_entry.id   1af4453807da8918b0ca72fc1445d7b1
#
_cell.length_a   1.000
_cell.length_b   1.000
_cell.length_c   1.000
_cell.angle_alpha   90.00
_cell.angle_beta   90.00
_cell.angle_gamma   90.00
#
_symmetry.space_group_name_H-M   'P 1'
#
loop_
_entity.id
_entity.type
_entity.pdbx_description
1 polymer ?
#
loop_
_entity_poly.entity_id
_entity_poly.type
_entity_poly.pdbx_seq_one_letter_code
_entity_poly.pdbx_strand_id
1 'polypeptide(L)'
;MNTICIPLHPDGGKYKDNSELRYALRSIERNFVGEFEIAIVAKKLPDWIQGVRHIHGDGLKSSLRSAAKELPDGFFWWYDDNCLLLPTDAETMKRTPVAGGWSKPVTDWRKQLEKVRARLVEEGLPALDYSSPHGPYWFDLSMIEEAFAD
;
A
#
# COMPACT_ATOMS: atom_id res chain seq x y z
N MET A 1 -2.90 16.37 -8.45
CA MET A 1 -3.88 15.62 -7.59
C MET A 1 -3.23 14.34 -7.16
N ASN A 2 -3.32 13.98 -5.87
CA ASN A 2 -2.70 12.75 -5.37
C ASN A 2 -3.68 11.59 -5.49
N THR A 3 -3.20 10.41 -5.89
CA THR A 3 -4.03 9.20 -5.95
C THR A 3 -3.70 8.28 -4.79
N ILE A 4 -4.71 7.86 -4.03
CA ILE A 4 -4.60 6.86 -2.98
C ILE A 4 -5.23 5.57 -3.52
N CYS A 5 -4.40 4.56 -3.74
CA CYS A 5 -4.75 3.30 -4.36
C CYS A 5 -4.89 2.21 -3.30
N ILE A 6 -6.07 1.62 -3.18
CA ILE A 6 -6.41 0.64 -2.14
C ILE A 6 -6.74 -0.70 -2.80
N PRO A 7 -5.89 -1.74 -2.65
CA PRO A 7 -6.24 -3.08 -3.07
C PRO A 7 -7.21 -3.71 -2.07
N LEU A 8 -8.26 -4.34 -2.56
CA LEU A 8 -9.13 -5.13 -1.71
C LEU A 8 -8.79 -6.61 -1.74
N HIS A 9 -8.93 -7.24 -0.60
CA HIS A 9 -8.83 -8.69 -0.53
C HIS A 9 -10.00 -9.34 -1.31
N PRO A 10 -9.75 -10.31 -2.20
CA PRO A 10 -10.78 -10.89 -3.06
C PRO A 10 -11.94 -11.50 -2.29
N ASP A 11 -11.69 -11.98 -1.09
CA ASP A 11 -12.71 -12.62 -0.23
C ASP A 11 -13.36 -11.65 0.77
N GLY A 12 -13.17 -10.33 0.64
CA GLY A 12 -13.78 -9.33 1.52
C GLY A 12 -13.09 -9.14 2.86
N GLY A 13 -11.80 -9.49 2.98
CA GLY A 13 -11.02 -9.31 4.19
C GLY A 13 -11.42 -10.27 5.33
N LYS A 14 -11.04 -9.91 6.55
CA LYS A 14 -11.28 -10.72 7.75
C LYS A 14 -12.78 -10.95 8.02
N TYR A 15 -13.58 -9.93 7.79
CA TYR A 15 -15.03 -9.98 8.06
C TYR A 15 -15.89 -10.30 6.83
N LYS A 16 -15.26 -10.60 5.68
CA LYS A 16 -15.92 -10.99 4.42
C LYS A 16 -16.80 -9.91 3.76
N ASP A 17 -16.77 -8.68 4.24
CA ASP A 17 -17.62 -7.58 3.77
C ASP A 17 -16.88 -6.28 3.49
N ASN A 18 -15.55 -6.30 3.59
CA ASN A 18 -14.66 -5.13 3.48
C ASN A 18 -15.06 -3.97 4.42
N SER A 19 -15.57 -4.28 5.61
CA SER A 19 -16.02 -3.24 6.55
C SER A 19 -14.87 -2.35 7.05
N GLU A 20 -13.63 -2.88 7.12
CA GLU A 20 -12.43 -2.12 7.48
C GLU A 20 -12.23 -0.93 6.54
N LEU A 21 -12.47 -1.11 5.25
CA LEU A 21 -12.34 -0.06 4.25
C LEU A 21 -13.19 1.17 4.55
N ARG A 22 -14.35 1.02 5.19
CA ARG A 22 -15.19 2.18 5.58
C ARG A 22 -14.47 3.10 6.56
N TYR A 23 -13.71 2.54 7.48
CA TYR A 23 -12.93 3.30 8.46
C TYR A 23 -11.70 3.92 7.80
N ALA A 24 -11.02 3.20 6.93
CA ALA A 24 -9.91 3.71 6.15
C ALA A 24 -10.33 4.93 5.32
N LEU A 25 -11.38 4.80 4.49
CA LEU A 25 -11.88 5.89 3.64
C LEU A 25 -12.29 7.13 4.45
N ARG A 26 -13.03 6.95 5.54
CA ARG A 26 -13.43 8.06 6.42
C ARG A 26 -12.23 8.74 7.09
N SER A 27 -11.22 7.98 7.44
CA SER A 27 -10.00 8.52 8.05
C SER A 27 -9.20 9.36 7.04
N ILE A 28 -9.12 8.92 5.79
CA ILE A 28 -8.49 9.65 4.70
C ILE A 28 -9.28 10.94 4.42
N GLU A 29 -10.59 10.84 4.20
CA GLU A 29 -11.45 11.99 3.96
C GLU A 29 -11.33 13.06 5.06
N ARG A 30 -11.21 12.66 6.30
CA ARG A 30 -11.11 13.55 7.45
C ARG A 30 -9.72 14.18 7.62
N ASN A 31 -8.67 13.41 7.36
CA ASN A 31 -7.31 13.77 7.81
C ASN A 31 -6.31 13.97 6.66
N PHE A 32 -6.64 13.62 5.41
CA PHE A 32 -5.76 13.95 4.31
C PHE A 32 -5.85 15.42 3.96
N VAL A 33 -4.70 16.10 3.94
CA VAL A 33 -4.62 17.52 3.63
C VAL A 33 -4.23 17.69 2.17
N GLY A 34 -5.11 18.33 1.39
CA GLY A 34 -4.94 18.57 -0.04
C GLY A 34 -5.92 17.82 -0.92
N GLU A 35 -5.80 17.99 -2.22
CA GLU A 35 -6.64 17.30 -3.20
C GLU A 35 -6.19 15.86 -3.40
N PHE A 36 -7.15 14.94 -3.40
CA PHE A 36 -6.90 13.52 -3.65
C PHE A 36 -8.06 12.85 -4.39
N GLU A 37 -7.75 11.74 -5.02
CA GLU A 37 -8.73 10.77 -5.50
C GLU A 37 -8.48 9.40 -4.87
N ILE A 38 -9.53 8.61 -4.76
CA ILE A 38 -9.44 7.21 -4.34
C ILE A 38 -9.56 6.31 -5.57
N ALA A 39 -8.57 5.45 -5.75
CA ALA A 39 -8.64 4.32 -6.68
C ALA A 39 -8.73 3.01 -5.89
N ILE A 40 -9.69 2.16 -6.20
CA ILE A 40 -9.82 0.85 -5.56
C ILE A 40 -9.52 -0.24 -6.57
N VAL A 41 -8.56 -1.09 -6.23
CA VAL A 41 -8.21 -2.24 -7.07
C VAL A 41 -8.88 -3.48 -6.52
N ALA A 42 -9.83 -4.00 -7.27
CA ALA A 42 -10.63 -5.15 -6.86
C ALA A 42 -11.18 -5.89 -8.07
N LYS A 43 -11.52 -7.15 -7.89
CA LYS A 43 -12.30 -7.92 -8.87
C LYS A 43 -13.71 -7.36 -9.02
N LYS A 44 -14.32 -6.98 -7.91
CA LYS A 44 -15.63 -6.34 -7.82
C LYS A 44 -15.62 -5.35 -6.66
N LEU A 45 -16.21 -4.17 -6.86
CA LEU A 45 -16.44 -3.22 -5.77
C LEU A 45 -17.60 -3.68 -4.90
N PRO A 46 -17.53 -3.47 -3.57
CA PRO A 46 -18.70 -3.54 -2.70
C PRO A 46 -19.78 -2.56 -3.15
N ASP A 47 -21.04 -2.99 -3.13
CA ASP A 47 -22.18 -2.22 -3.65
C ASP A 47 -22.41 -0.87 -2.92
N TRP A 48 -21.86 -0.72 -1.72
CA TRP A 48 -21.96 0.50 -0.92
C TRP A 48 -20.91 1.58 -1.23
N ILE A 49 -19.92 1.27 -2.09
CA ILE A 49 -18.86 2.21 -2.48
C ILE A 49 -19.32 3.05 -3.66
N GLN A 50 -19.15 4.37 -3.56
CA GLN A 50 -19.44 5.33 -4.62
C GLN A 50 -18.33 6.38 -4.70
N GLY A 51 -18.21 7.06 -5.84
CA GLY A 51 -17.29 8.18 -6.00
C GLY A 51 -15.80 7.80 -6.03
N VAL A 52 -15.47 6.53 -6.31
CA VAL A 52 -14.09 6.04 -6.42
C VAL A 52 -13.81 5.56 -7.83
N ARG A 53 -12.54 5.61 -8.24
CA ARG A 53 -12.08 4.97 -9.47
C ARG A 53 -11.94 3.46 -9.22
N HIS A 54 -12.56 2.65 -10.06
CA HIS A 54 -12.41 1.19 -10.01
C HIS A 54 -11.35 0.73 -11.00
N ILE A 55 -10.34 0.03 -10.50
CA ILE A 55 -9.31 -0.65 -11.29
C ILE A 55 -9.49 -2.16 -11.10
N HIS A 56 -9.55 -2.91 -12.20
CA HIS A 56 -9.71 -4.35 -12.10
C HIS A 56 -8.41 -5.03 -11.67
N GLY A 57 -8.46 -5.86 -10.62
CA GLY A 57 -7.32 -6.64 -10.13
C GLY A 57 -7.77 -7.82 -9.27
N ASP A 58 -6.98 -8.89 -9.30
CA ASP A 58 -7.24 -10.13 -8.55
C ASP A 58 -5.94 -10.61 -7.91
N GLY A 59 -5.81 -10.38 -6.60
CA GLY A 59 -4.60 -10.65 -5.83
C GLY A 59 -3.57 -9.50 -5.88
N LEU A 60 -2.68 -9.48 -4.89
CA LEU A 60 -1.79 -8.34 -4.60
C LEU A 60 -0.88 -7.95 -5.78
N LYS A 61 -0.18 -8.94 -6.36
CA LYS A 61 0.78 -8.70 -7.46
C LYS A 61 0.09 -8.20 -8.72
N SER A 62 -1.05 -8.79 -9.10
CA SER A 62 -1.82 -8.35 -10.27
C SER A 62 -2.44 -6.97 -10.04
N SER A 63 -2.90 -6.70 -8.82
CA SER A 63 -3.46 -5.40 -8.44
C SER A 63 -2.44 -4.27 -8.55
N LEU A 64 -1.20 -4.48 -8.12
CA LEU A 64 -0.14 -3.49 -8.24
C LEU A 64 0.19 -3.20 -9.72
N ARG A 65 0.29 -4.26 -10.55
CA ARG A 65 0.51 -4.11 -12.00
C ARG A 65 -0.64 -3.38 -12.70
N SER A 66 -1.88 -3.66 -12.32
CA SER A 66 -3.06 -2.98 -12.86
C SER A 66 -3.06 -1.50 -12.46
N ALA A 67 -2.78 -1.20 -11.19
CA ALA A 67 -2.67 0.17 -10.71
C ALA A 67 -1.60 0.96 -11.46
N ALA A 68 -0.40 0.39 -11.65
CA ALA A 68 0.69 1.05 -12.38
C ALA A 68 0.32 1.41 -13.82
N LYS A 69 -0.42 0.54 -14.52
CA LYS A 69 -0.86 0.80 -15.90
C LYS A 69 -1.87 1.93 -16.00
N GLU A 70 -2.71 2.10 -14.98
CA GLU A 70 -3.80 3.07 -14.99
C GLU A 70 -3.47 4.37 -14.26
N LEU A 71 -2.41 4.40 -13.44
CA LEU A 71 -1.99 5.51 -12.58
C LEU A 71 -0.53 5.89 -12.85
N PRO A 72 -0.20 6.39 -14.07
CA PRO A 72 1.19 6.60 -14.49
C PRO A 72 1.93 7.69 -13.71
N ASP A 73 1.21 8.62 -13.08
CA ASP A 73 1.79 9.74 -12.32
C ASP A 73 2.25 9.33 -10.90
N GLY A 74 2.12 8.03 -10.56
CA GLY A 74 2.39 7.51 -9.24
C GLY A 74 1.19 7.57 -8.30
N PHE A 75 1.28 6.82 -7.22
CA PHE A 75 0.18 6.70 -6.26
C PHE A 75 0.67 6.25 -4.89
N PHE A 76 -0.13 6.52 -3.85
CA PHE A 76 0.02 5.92 -2.54
C PHE A 76 -0.67 4.56 -2.52
N TRP A 77 0.09 3.50 -2.24
CA TRP A 77 -0.48 2.18 -1.98
C TRP A 77 -0.91 2.09 -0.52
N TRP A 78 -2.19 1.92 -0.30
CA TRP A 78 -2.81 1.96 1.01
C TRP A 78 -3.56 0.66 1.30
N TYR A 79 -3.39 0.10 2.47
CA TYR A 79 -4.17 -1.08 2.85
C TYR A 79 -5.53 -0.69 3.41
N ASP A 80 -6.54 -1.57 3.19
CA ASP A 80 -7.94 -1.34 3.56
C ASP A 80 -8.20 -1.28 5.07
N ASP A 81 -7.26 -1.74 5.88
CA ASP A 81 -7.28 -1.70 7.36
C ASP A 81 -6.48 -0.53 7.96
N ASN A 82 -5.87 0.31 7.14
CA ASN A 82 -5.09 1.46 7.61
C ASN A 82 -5.96 2.69 7.82
N CYS A 83 -5.73 3.39 8.93
CA CYS A 83 -6.41 4.63 9.24
C CYS A 83 -5.42 5.78 9.39
N LEU A 84 -5.72 6.91 8.76
CA LEU A 84 -5.00 8.16 8.94
C LEU A 84 -5.52 8.85 10.21
N LEU A 85 -4.69 8.92 11.25
CA LEU A 85 -5.13 9.37 12.58
C LEU A 85 -4.96 10.87 12.81
N LEU A 86 -4.06 11.52 12.04
CA LEU A 86 -3.73 12.94 12.18
C LEU A 86 -3.77 13.62 10.81
N PRO A 87 -4.02 14.94 10.76
CA PRO A 87 -3.91 15.71 9.53
C PRO A 87 -2.54 15.50 8.89
N THR A 88 -2.51 15.00 7.65
CA THR A 88 -1.27 14.61 6.96
C THR A 88 -1.38 14.93 5.47
N ASP A 89 -0.36 15.58 4.94
CA ASP A 89 -0.25 15.88 3.51
C ASP A 89 0.56 14.80 2.77
N ALA A 90 0.53 14.88 1.44
CA ALA A 90 1.23 13.95 0.57
C ALA A 90 2.74 13.91 0.80
N GLU A 91 3.36 15.07 1.05
CA GLU A 91 4.81 15.14 1.27
C GLU A 91 5.22 14.48 2.59
N THR A 92 4.42 14.65 3.62
CA THR A 92 4.60 13.96 4.91
C THR A 92 4.42 12.45 4.74
N MET A 93 3.41 12.02 3.97
CA MET A 93 3.17 10.59 3.72
C MET A 93 4.30 9.94 2.92
N LYS A 94 4.87 10.63 1.91
CA LYS A 94 6.03 10.13 1.15
C LYS A 94 7.27 9.92 2.02
N ARG A 95 7.38 10.70 3.10
CA ARG A 95 8.49 10.63 4.05
C ARG A 95 8.25 9.67 5.22
N THR A 96 7.24 8.81 5.13
CA THR A 96 6.94 7.88 6.23
C THR A 96 8.21 7.16 6.66
N PRO A 97 8.68 7.37 7.90
CA PRO A 97 9.96 6.86 8.33
C PRO A 97 9.89 5.33 8.44
N VAL A 98 10.94 4.69 7.98
CA VAL A 98 11.18 3.29 8.33
C VAL A 98 11.47 3.26 9.85
N ALA A 99 10.54 2.76 10.64
CA ALA A 99 10.68 2.72 12.09
C ALA A 99 11.08 1.31 12.55
N GLY A 100 12.11 1.24 13.38
CA GLY A 100 12.46 0.07 14.16
C GLY A 100 13.66 -0.72 13.66
N GLY A 101 14.46 -1.17 14.61
CA GLY A 101 15.58 -2.08 14.39
C GLY A 101 15.13 -3.51 14.14
N TRP A 102 16.01 -4.30 13.53
CA TRP A 102 15.84 -5.73 13.36
C TRP A 102 15.79 -6.42 14.73
N SER A 103 14.61 -6.76 15.20
CA SER A 103 14.45 -7.61 16.39
C SER A 103 14.57 -9.09 15.99
N LYS A 104 14.92 -9.94 16.97
CA LYS A 104 15.01 -11.39 16.73
C LYS A 104 13.72 -11.91 16.07
N PRO A 105 13.82 -12.78 15.05
CA PRO A 105 12.67 -13.28 14.33
C PRO A 105 11.80 -14.15 15.24
N VAL A 106 10.61 -13.66 15.57
CA VAL A 106 9.63 -14.36 16.41
C VAL A 106 8.55 -15.03 15.56
N THR A 107 8.41 -14.58 14.31
CA THR A 107 7.38 -15.07 13.38
C THR A 107 8.01 -15.52 12.06
N ASP A 108 7.30 -16.35 11.31
CA ASP A 108 7.77 -16.80 9.99
C ASP A 108 7.93 -15.64 9.02
N TRP A 109 7.12 -14.59 9.13
CA TRP A 109 7.28 -13.35 8.39
C TRP A 109 8.65 -12.69 8.66
N ARG A 110 9.03 -12.55 9.91
CA ARG A 110 10.34 -11.97 10.27
C ARG A 110 11.50 -12.82 9.78
N LYS A 111 11.37 -14.15 9.80
CA LYS A 111 12.37 -15.04 9.20
C LYS A 111 12.54 -14.81 7.69
N GLN A 112 11.46 -14.50 6.98
CA GLN A 112 11.55 -14.13 5.56
C GLN A 112 12.25 -12.79 5.37
N LEU A 113 11.94 -11.79 6.18
CA LEU A 113 12.64 -10.49 6.14
C LEU A 113 14.14 -10.64 6.42
N GLU A 114 14.55 -11.48 7.36
CA GLU A 114 15.97 -11.78 7.60
C GLU A 114 16.66 -12.40 6.38
N LYS A 115 15.98 -13.28 5.65
CA LYS A 115 16.51 -13.83 4.39
C LYS A 115 16.67 -12.75 3.32
N VAL A 116 15.68 -11.85 3.18
CA VAL A 116 15.76 -10.71 2.26
C VAL A 116 16.93 -9.80 2.63
N ARG A 117 17.07 -9.48 3.93
CA ARG A 117 18.20 -8.69 4.41
C ARG A 117 19.55 -9.33 4.09
N ALA A 118 19.68 -10.63 4.38
CA ALA A 118 20.92 -11.35 4.08
C ALA A 118 21.25 -11.30 2.59
N ARG A 119 20.26 -11.43 1.73
CA ARG A 119 20.43 -11.33 0.28
C ARG A 119 20.87 -9.94 -0.16
N LEU A 120 20.25 -8.88 0.36
CA LEU A 120 20.65 -7.50 0.07
C LEU A 120 22.13 -7.24 0.45
N VAL A 121 22.55 -7.71 1.64
CA VAL A 121 23.95 -7.60 2.08
C VAL A 121 24.89 -8.36 1.15
N GLU A 122 24.51 -9.58 0.74
CA GLU A 122 25.30 -10.42 -0.17
C GLU A 122 25.49 -9.73 -1.53
N GLU A 123 24.49 -9.01 -2.01
CA GLU A 123 24.50 -8.25 -3.27
C GLU A 123 25.12 -6.85 -3.13
N GLY A 124 25.61 -6.48 -1.95
CA GLY A 124 26.19 -5.17 -1.69
C GLY A 124 25.21 -4.01 -1.67
N LEU A 125 23.92 -4.32 -1.53
CA LEU A 125 22.84 -3.35 -1.45
C LEU A 125 22.60 -2.88 0.00
N PRO A 126 22.11 -1.64 0.20
CA PRO A 126 21.79 -1.15 1.53
C PRO A 126 20.74 -2.03 2.23
N ALA A 127 21.10 -2.66 3.32
CA ALA A 127 20.17 -3.40 4.18
C ALA A 127 19.80 -2.55 5.38
N LEU A 128 18.97 -1.53 5.15
CA LEU A 128 18.48 -0.63 6.18
C LEU A 128 17.62 -1.38 7.21
N ASP A 129 17.59 -0.86 8.42
CA ASP A 129 16.64 -1.33 9.42
C ASP A 129 15.22 -1.17 8.87
N TYR A 130 14.52 -2.30 8.75
CA TYR A 130 13.22 -2.36 8.13
C TYR A 130 12.15 -2.65 9.16
N SER A 131 11.22 -1.74 9.28
CA SER A 131 9.89 -2.04 9.78
C SER A 131 8.96 -2.01 8.57
N SER A 132 8.16 -3.05 8.37
CA SER A 132 7.00 -2.95 7.49
C SER A 132 5.85 -2.39 8.32
N PRO A 133 5.73 -1.09 8.50
CA PRO A 133 4.45 -0.56 8.89
C PRO A 133 3.51 -0.92 7.74
N HIS A 134 2.33 -1.36 8.03
CA HIS A 134 1.24 -1.40 7.07
C HIS A 134 0.87 0.06 6.73
N GLY A 135 1.88 0.87 6.37
CA GLY A 135 1.74 2.30 6.11
C GLY A 135 1.56 2.59 4.62
N PRO A 136 1.28 3.82 4.27
CA PRO A 136 1.20 4.21 2.88
C PRO A 136 2.58 4.08 2.22
N TYR A 137 2.63 3.41 1.08
CA TYR A 137 3.83 3.36 0.25
C TYR A 137 3.61 4.23 -0.98
N TRP A 138 4.54 5.13 -1.26
CA TRP A 138 4.55 5.82 -2.53
C TRP A 138 5.18 4.93 -3.61
N PHE A 139 4.48 4.76 -4.72
CA PHE A 139 4.99 4.12 -5.91
C PHE A 139 4.90 5.08 -7.09
N ASP A 140 5.94 5.15 -7.89
CA ASP A 140 5.89 5.69 -9.24
C ASP A 140 6.07 4.56 -10.26
N LEU A 141 5.81 4.86 -11.52
CA LEU A 141 5.86 3.85 -12.59
C LEU A 141 7.26 3.26 -12.75
N SER A 142 8.32 4.07 -12.63
CA SER A 142 9.69 3.61 -12.81
C SER A 142 10.09 2.56 -11.76
N MET A 143 9.71 2.77 -10.50
CA MET A 143 9.94 1.80 -9.42
C MET A 143 9.25 0.47 -9.67
N ILE A 144 8.04 0.52 -10.26
CA ILE A 144 7.26 -0.69 -10.52
C ILE A 144 7.79 -1.42 -11.74
N GLU A 145 8.15 -0.71 -12.80
CA GLU A 145 8.76 -1.28 -14.00
C GLU A 145 10.08 -1.97 -13.67
N GLU A 146 10.94 -1.34 -12.87
CA GLU A 146 12.19 -1.94 -12.41
C GLU A 146 11.96 -3.21 -11.59
N ALA A 147 10.99 -3.19 -10.66
CA ALA A 147 10.68 -4.34 -9.80
C ALA A 147 10.08 -5.53 -10.54
N PHE A 148 9.51 -5.32 -11.74
CA PHE A 148 8.88 -6.36 -12.56
C PHE A 148 9.54 -6.55 -13.92
N ALA A 149 10.70 -5.96 -14.15
CA ALA A 149 11.54 -6.23 -15.32
C ALA A 149 12.18 -7.63 -15.13
N ASP A 150 11.56 -8.65 -15.71
CA ASP A 150 12.11 -10.00 -15.89
C ASP A 150 12.78 -10.11 -17.28
#